data_dc48569190f5db66a80dc5ddd18fcb8e
#
_entry.id   dc48569190f5db66a80dc5ddd18fcb8e
#
_cell.length_a   1.000
_cell.length_b   1.000
_cell.length_c   1.000
_cell.angle_alpha   90.00
_cell.angle_beta   90.00
_cell.angle_gamma   90.00
#
_symmetry.space_group_name_H-M   'P 1'
#
loop_
_entity.id
_entity.type
_entity.pdbx_description
1 polymer ?
#
loop_
_entity_poly.entity_id
_entity_poly.type
_entity_poly.pdbx_seq_one_letter_code
_entity_poly.pdbx_strand_id
1 'polypeptide(L)'
;MASIPVIVKHQGKKHEVEVDTTSNGETFKYQLFSITGVEPERQKIIVKGGQLKDDADMSKLGLKSGQTLMMMGTPSGDNTNVIEKPKEKIKFLEDMDEAEAAQLEGATPAGLQNLGNTCYMNSTLQVLRSVPELQEELLRYADSGAGSSSSANALSQLGLGGLGASMDLTGSLRDLFKQMGETQQGFPPLMFLNALRTAFPQFAQKAKDGHGYAQQDAEEAWSQIVAQLRQKLQIKNESDAEKNADVSWIDKYMAGKFETVMECDEPAAKEMGEESVVGEDTFFKLNCHINVETNHLRDGLTAGLKEQIEKNSEVLGRNAVYTKTSKISRLPVHLPVHFVRFDWRRDTNKKAKIMRKVTFPDELDAIEFCTDTLKKQLIPVRDKIRDVRKEELDLERARKRQKRMKAGEENDSDPLAQKEPLQKKKEAAAKKEEASKPAELAEEIEYKTDAQIEAERAASILAAKKEVLSLVSPELAADDGANQTGLYELRGVITHQGASADSGHYTSFVKKQGAKDPVTGKRKAEDGKWWWFNDDKVSEVEAERIQTLAGGGQSHSALILLYRAVPLPVVDEDVEMS
;
A
#
# COMPACT_ATOMS: atom_id res chain seq x y z
N MET A 1 -6.68 58.07 46.47
CA MET A 1 -6.21 56.83 45.97
C MET A 1 -4.89 57.11 45.22
N ALA A 2 -3.80 56.53 45.67
CA ALA A 2 -2.51 56.76 45.01
C ALA A 2 -2.33 55.66 43.94
N SER A 3 -2.75 55.96 42.70
CA SER A 3 -2.46 55.11 41.53
C SER A 3 -1.12 55.47 40.93
N ILE A 4 -0.35 54.47 40.50
CA ILE A 4 0.96 54.63 39.87
C ILE A 4 0.87 54.00 38.47
N PRO A 5 1.09 54.74 37.35
CA PRO A 5 1.11 54.18 36.03
C PRO A 5 2.38 53.33 35.84
N VAL A 6 2.21 52.07 35.41
CA VAL A 6 3.29 51.15 35.09
C VAL A 6 3.06 50.57 33.69
N ILE A 7 4.14 50.12 33.04
CA ILE A 7 4.10 49.50 31.72
C ILE A 7 4.32 47.99 31.90
N VAL A 8 3.33 47.18 31.53
CA VAL A 8 3.45 45.71 31.55
C VAL A 8 3.77 45.20 30.14
N LYS A 9 4.91 44.52 30.00
CA LYS A 9 5.31 43.85 28.76
C LYS A 9 4.81 42.40 28.76
N HIS A 10 3.95 42.06 27.79
CA HIS A 10 3.43 40.72 27.61
C HIS A 10 3.47 40.37 26.13
N GLN A 11 4.09 39.25 25.73
CA GLN A 11 4.20 38.76 24.34
C GLN A 11 4.64 39.84 23.32
N GLY A 12 5.61 40.65 23.69
CA GLY A 12 6.11 41.73 22.84
C GLY A 12 5.26 43.00 22.80
N LYS A 13 4.04 43.01 23.35
CA LYS A 13 3.16 44.19 23.49
C LYS A 13 3.40 44.89 24.80
N LYS A 14 3.23 46.22 24.82
CA LYS A 14 3.28 47.05 26.02
C LYS A 14 1.88 47.48 26.38
N HIS A 15 1.48 47.25 27.64
CA HIS A 15 0.22 47.67 28.20
C HIS A 15 0.50 48.69 29.31
N GLU A 16 -0.06 49.89 29.22
CA GLU A 16 -0.02 50.88 30.26
C GLU A 16 -1.17 50.63 31.25
N VAL A 17 -0.86 50.44 32.52
CA VAL A 17 -1.82 50.04 33.55
C VAL A 17 -1.57 50.90 34.79
N GLU A 18 -2.64 51.42 35.37
CA GLU A 18 -2.59 52.13 36.65
C GLU A 18 -2.69 51.13 37.81
N VAL A 19 -1.67 51.07 38.63
CA VAL A 19 -1.63 50.20 39.82
C VAL A 19 -2.11 50.99 41.03
N ASP A 20 -3.15 50.48 41.65
CA ASP A 20 -3.58 50.98 42.96
C ASP A 20 -2.64 50.45 44.06
N THR A 21 -1.86 51.36 44.66
CA THR A 21 -0.90 51.01 45.73
C THR A 21 -1.54 50.56 47.04
N THR A 22 -2.86 50.72 47.21
CA THR A 22 -3.60 50.25 48.38
C THR A 22 -4.16 48.83 48.22
N SER A 23 -3.99 48.25 47.02
CA SER A 23 -4.46 46.91 46.68
C SER A 23 -3.40 45.83 46.92
N ASN A 24 -3.80 44.56 46.78
CA ASN A 24 -2.89 43.40 46.81
C ASN A 24 -2.50 42.94 45.40
N GLY A 25 -1.53 42.03 45.35
CA GLY A 25 -1.04 41.47 44.08
C GLY A 25 -2.09 40.75 43.25
N GLU A 26 -3.07 40.12 43.92
CA GLU A 26 -4.18 39.43 43.27
C GLU A 26 -5.08 40.40 42.49
N THR A 27 -5.44 41.54 43.08
CA THR A 27 -6.25 42.58 42.40
C THR A 27 -5.55 43.08 41.13
N PHE A 28 -4.22 43.29 41.21
CA PHE A 28 -3.44 43.69 40.03
C PHE A 28 -3.40 42.60 38.96
N LYS A 29 -3.34 41.34 39.33
CA LYS A 29 -3.43 40.22 38.37
C LYS A 29 -4.79 40.14 37.68
N TYR A 30 -5.89 40.37 38.39
CA TYR A 30 -7.23 40.45 37.79
C TYR A 30 -7.38 41.63 36.85
N GLN A 31 -6.75 42.77 37.16
CA GLN A 31 -6.71 43.91 36.23
C GLN A 31 -5.97 43.58 34.94
N LEU A 32 -4.86 42.86 35.04
CA LEU A 32 -4.13 42.38 33.86
C LEU A 32 -4.86 41.28 33.09
N PHE A 33 -5.66 40.46 33.76
CA PHE A 33 -6.52 39.48 33.11
C PHE A 33 -7.53 40.16 32.17
N SER A 34 -8.16 41.25 32.59
CA SER A 34 -9.11 41.98 31.76
C SER A 34 -8.49 42.56 30.48
N ILE A 35 -7.17 42.83 30.46
CA ILE A 35 -6.44 43.45 29.35
C ILE A 35 -5.77 42.41 28.47
N THR A 36 -5.27 41.31 29.06
CA THR A 36 -4.43 40.34 28.39
C THR A 36 -5.11 38.99 28.15
N GLY A 37 -6.27 38.72 28.81
CA GLY A 37 -6.97 37.44 28.74
C GLY A 37 -6.25 36.29 29.47
N VAL A 38 -5.13 36.54 30.14
CA VAL A 38 -4.37 35.51 30.86
C VAL A 38 -4.91 35.39 32.27
N GLU A 39 -5.34 34.18 32.67
CA GLU A 39 -5.87 33.92 34.04
C GLU A 39 -4.86 34.24 35.13
N PRO A 40 -5.27 34.81 36.29
CA PRO A 40 -4.38 35.23 37.37
C PRO A 40 -3.41 34.17 37.86
N GLU A 41 -3.85 32.91 37.90
CA GLU A 41 -3.03 31.75 38.31
C GLU A 41 -1.91 31.42 37.31
N ARG A 42 -2.09 31.80 36.07
CA ARG A 42 -1.11 31.57 34.97
C ARG A 42 -0.21 32.77 34.70
N GLN A 43 -0.45 33.89 35.37
CA GLN A 43 0.38 35.09 35.26
C GLN A 43 1.62 34.98 36.13
N LYS A 44 2.79 35.09 35.52
CA LYS A 44 4.06 35.24 36.21
C LYS A 44 4.57 36.66 35.96
N ILE A 45 4.39 37.55 36.93
CA ILE A 45 4.79 38.95 36.84
C ILE A 45 6.08 39.11 37.63
N ILE A 46 7.12 39.68 37.02
CA ILE A 46 8.41 39.90 37.65
C ILE A 46 8.47 41.32 38.18
N VAL A 47 8.64 41.41 39.49
CA VAL A 47 8.80 42.67 40.24
C VAL A 47 10.15 42.70 40.94
N LYS A 48 10.53 43.84 41.49
CA LYS A 48 11.78 43.97 42.25
C LYS A 48 11.72 43.10 43.52
N GLY A 49 12.47 42.01 43.52
CA GLY A 49 12.45 41.02 44.60
C GLY A 49 11.94 39.65 44.21
N GLY A 50 11.52 39.43 42.95
CA GLY A 50 11.11 38.13 42.41
C GLY A 50 9.74 38.15 41.73
N GLN A 51 9.04 37.04 41.77
CA GLN A 51 7.71 36.91 41.19
C GLN A 51 6.65 37.52 42.13
N LEU A 52 5.71 38.31 41.56
CA LEU A 52 4.60 38.87 42.29
C LEU A 52 3.71 37.77 42.87
N LYS A 53 3.55 37.75 44.19
CA LYS A 53 2.63 36.86 44.92
C LYS A 53 1.24 37.51 45.05
N ASP A 54 0.21 36.70 45.21
CA ASP A 54 -1.19 37.15 45.28
C ASP A 54 -1.46 37.97 46.55
N ASP A 55 -0.78 37.64 47.64
CA ASP A 55 -0.86 38.31 48.96
C ASP A 55 0.10 39.53 49.07
N ALA A 56 0.85 39.85 48.04
CA ALA A 56 1.82 40.93 48.07
C ALA A 56 1.12 42.30 48.18
N ASP A 57 1.54 43.08 49.15
CA ASP A 57 1.11 44.48 49.34
C ASP A 57 1.79 45.38 48.32
N MET A 58 1.00 45.93 47.37
CA MET A 58 1.51 46.73 46.26
C MET A 58 2.27 48.00 46.69
N SER A 59 1.97 48.52 47.90
CA SER A 59 2.67 49.69 48.48
C SER A 59 4.13 49.40 48.83
N LYS A 60 4.45 48.16 49.21
CA LYS A 60 5.80 47.72 49.61
C LYS A 60 6.72 47.35 48.48
N LEU A 61 6.18 47.19 47.25
CA LEU A 61 6.98 46.80 46.09
C LEU A 61 7.82 47.93 45.50
N GLY A 62 7.62 49.18 45.99
CA GLY A 62 8.42 50.34 45.57
C GLY A 62 8.34 50.63 44.05
N LEU A 63 7.15 50.45 43.47
CA LEU A 63 6.89 50.70 42.05
C LEU A 63 7.04 52.18 41.73
N LYS A 64 7.63 52.50 40.60
CA LYS A 64 7.82 53.87 40.12
C LYS A 64 6.95 54.15 38.90
N SER A 65 6.48 55.37 38.74
CA SER A 65 5.77 55.81 37.55
C SER A 65 6.58 55.53 36.29
N GLY A 66 5.96 54.89 35.29
CA GLY A 66 6.61 54.46 34.02
C GLY A 66 7.51 53.24 34.13
N GLN A 67 7.55 52.54 35.27
CA GLN A 67 8.32 51.33 35.44
C GLN A 67 7.80 50.21 34.54
N THR A 68 8.72 49.52 33.84
CA THR A 68 8.35 48.38 33.01
C THR A 68 8.42 47.08 33.83
N LEU A 69 7.30 46.36 33.90
CA LEU A 69 7.17 45.01 34.46
C LEU A 69 7.07 43.99 33.35
N MET A 70 7.60 42.79 33.56
CA MET A 70 7.52 41.71 32.58
C MET A 70 6.48 40.68 33.09
N MET A 71 5.51 40.38 32.24
CA MET A 71 4.49 39.37 32.49
C MET A 71 4.66 38.20 31.49
N MET A 72 4.62 36.98 32.02
CA MET A 72 4.58 35.75 31.27
C MET A 72 3.27 35.01 31.58
N GLY A 73 2.69 34.39 30.60
CA GLY A 73 1.45 33.63 30.65
C GLY A 73 0.75 33.58 29.31
N THR A 74 -0.16 32.63 29.11
CA THR A 74 -0.97 32.47 27.90
C THR A 74 -2.45 32.41 28.27
N PRO A 75 -3.37 33.04 27.50
CA PRO A 75 -4.81 32.98 27.75
C PRO A 75 -5.36 31.55 27.63
N SER A 76 -6.36 31.21 28.45
CA SER A 76 -7.07 29.92 28.38
C SER A 76 -8.14 29.93 27.30
N GLY A 77 -7.82 29.97 26.06
CA GLY A 77 -8.86 30.05 25.02
C GLY A 77 -8.35 29.88 23.62
N ASP A 78 -7.06 29.96 23.45
CA ASP A 78 -6.44 29.72 22.16
C ASP A 78 -5.96 28.27 22.08
N ASN A 79 -6.74 27.41 21.42
CA ASN A 79 -6.39 26.04 21.06
C ASN A 79 -5.23 25.97 20.05
N THR A 80 -4.45 27.04 19.90
CA THR A 80 -3.33 27.14 18.95
C THR A 80 -1.96 26.93 19.59
N ASN A 81 -1.87 26.72 20.89
CA ASN A 81 -0.64 26.24 21.51
C ASN A 81 -0.82 24.79 21.97
N VAL A 82 -0.93 23.87 21.04
CA VAL A 82 -0.39 22.54 21.23
C VAL A 82 1.02 22.78 21.77
N ILE A 83 1.27 22.38 23.02
CA ILE A 83 2.63 22.16 23.51
C ILE A 83 3.24 21.24 22.46
N GLU A 84 4.04 21.76 21.54
CA GLU A 84 4.87 20.91 20.68
C GLU A 84 5.58 20.00 21.66
N LYS A 85 5.26 18.70 21.62
CA LYS A 85 6.09 17.68 22.27
C LYS A 85 7.52 18.09 21.95
N PRO A 86 8.46 18.07 22.93
CA PRO A 86 9.85 18.41 22.66
C PRO A 86 10.20 17.72 21.35
N LYS A 87 10.59 18.45 20.31
CA LYS A 87 11.02 17.86 19.04
C LYS A 87 12.05 16.84 19.44
N GLU A 88 11.73 15.57 19.23
CA GLU A 88 12.65 14.47 19.51
C GLU A 88 13.97 14.90 18.88
N LYS A 89 15.05 14.88 19.67
CA LYS A 89 16.36 15.26 19.17
C LYS A 89 16.56 14.42 17.92
N ILE A 90 16.86 15.05 16.79
CA ILE A 90 17.18 14.35 15.54
C ILE A 90 18.33 13.42 15.90
N LYS A 91 18.02 12.14 16.05
CA LYS A 91 19.03 11.10 16.24
C LYS A 91 19.77 10.96 14.91
N PHE A 92 21.07 11.01 14.93
CA PHE A 92 21.87 10.65 13.76
C PHE A 92 21.77 9.13 13.55
N LEU A 93 21.96 8.68 12.32
CA LEU A 93 21.90 7.26 11.96
C LEU A 93 22.84 6.40 12.81
N GLU A 94 23.97 6.96 13.23
CA GLU A 94 24.99 6.34 14.08
C GLU A 94 24.53 6.15 15.55
N ASP A 95 23.54 6.94 16.00
CA ASP A 95 22.98 6.90 17.36
C ASP A 95 21.67 6.09 17.45
N MET A 96 21.21 5.54 16.32
CA MET A 96 19.99 4.72 16.26
C MET A 96 20.32 3.27 16.46
N ASP A 97 19.41 2.54 17.13
CA ASP A 97 19.51 1.09 17.14
C ASP A 97 19.14 0.49 15.77
N GLU A 98 19.48 -0.79 15.55
CA GLU A 98 19.27 -1.44 14.25
C GLU A 98 17.77 -1.50 13.88
N ALA A 99 16.88 -1.66 14.86
CA ALA A 99 15.46 -1.70 14.65
C ALA A 99 14.88 -0.32 14.28
N GLU A 100 15.35 0.76 14.91
CA GLU A 100 15.00 2.14 14.54
C GLU A 100 15.49 2.45 13.12
N ALA A 101 16.74 2.08 12.80
CA ALA A 101 17.34 2.30 11.48
C ALA A 101 16.62 1.52 10.37
N ALA A 102 16.13 0.30 10.64
CA ALA A 102 15.39 -0.52 9.69
C ALA A 102 14.00 0.05 9.32
N GLN A 103 13.47 0.95 10.15
CA GLN A 103 12.17 1.60 9.93
C GLN A 103 12.28 2.95 9.23
N LEU A 104 13.49 3.45 9.00
CA LEU A 104 13.71 4.72 8.31
C LEU A 104 13.28 4.67 6.84
N GLU A 105 12.95 5.86 6.33
CA GLU A 105 12.67 6.04 4.91
C GLU A 105 13.90 5.65 4.06
N GLY A 106 13.70 4.73 3.12
CA GLY A 106 14.76 4.26 2.23
C GLY A 106 15.66 3.18 2.82
N ALA A 107 15.41 2.70 4.04
CA ALA A 107 16.12 1.57 4.60
C ALA A 107 16.00 0.33 3.71
N THR A 108 17.12 -0.39 3.53
CA THR A 108 17.12 -1.63 2.77
C THR A 108 16.38 -2.71 3.58
N PRO A 109 15.38 -3.38 3.02
CA PRO A 109 14.68 -4.44 3.73
C PRO A 109 15.60 -5.66 3.95
N ALA A 110 15.34 -6.42 5.01
CA ALA A 110 16.12 -7.61 5.34
C ALA A 110 16.02 -8.69 4.26
N GLY A 111 17.17 -9.27 3.88
CA GLY A 111 17.26 -10.49 3.10
C GLY A 111 17.11 -11.75 3.94
N LEU A 112 17.02 -12.91 3.30
CA LEU A 112 16.95 -14.21 3.96
C LEU A 112 18.07 -15.11 3.45
N GLN A 113 18.89 -15.66 4.34
CA GLN A 113 19.99 -16.54 3.97
C GLN A 113 19.50 -17.84 3.33
N ASN A 114 20.20 -18.30 2.31
CA ASN A 114 19.95 -19.61 1.70
C ASN A 114 20.58 -20.72 2.54
N LEU A 115 19.75 -21.58 3.11
CA LEU A 115 20.15 -22.68 3.98
C LEU A 115 20.30 -24.02 3.23
N GLY A 116 20.60 -23.96 1.95
CA GLY A 116 20.67 -25.08 1.04
C GLY A 116 19.36 -25.33 0.31
N ASN A 117 19.32 -24.88 -0.95
CA ASN A 117 18.16 -24.96 -1.85
C ASN A 117 16.85 -24.34 -1.31
N THR A 118 16.93 -23.30 -0.45
CA THR A 118 15.76 -22.63 0.16
C THR A 118 15.35 -21.33 -0.54
N CYS A 119 15.94 -21.00 -1.69
CA CYS A 119 15.63 -19.79 -2.44
C CYS A 119 14.14 -19.72 -2.86
N TYR A 120 13.49 -20.86 -3.13
CA TYR A 120 12.06 -20.94 -3.42
C TYR A 120 11.21 -20.38 -2.26
N MET A 121 11.55 -20.75 -1.04
CA MET A 121 10.90 -20.26 0.18
C MET A 121 11.21 -18.78 0.42
N ASN A 122 12.48 -18.40 0.36
CA ASN A 122 12.93 -17.02 0.58
C ASN A 122 12.20 -16.05 -0.36
N SER A 123 12.15 -16.36 -1.66
CA SER A 123 11.46 -15.53 -2.66
C SER A 123 9.95 -15.43 -2.40
N THR A 124 9.32 -16.54 -2.01
CA THR A 124 7.89 -16.58 -1.64
C THR A 124 7.59 -15.69 -0.44
N LEU A 125 8.42 -15.78 0.61
CA LEU A 125 8.24 -15.00 1.83
C LEU A 125 8.39 -13.50 1.61
N GLN A 126 9.35 -13.07 0.78
CA GLN A 126 9.55 -11.66 0.46
C GLN A 126 8.32 -11.06 -0.27
N VAL A 127 7.71 -11.82 -1.19
CA VAL A 127 6.52 -11.35 -1.89
C VAL A 127 5.29 -11.37 -0.97
N LEU A 128 5.11 -12.37 -0.12
CA LEU A 128 4.02 -12.38 0.88
C LEU A 128 4.16 -11.23 1.88
N ARG A 129 5.39 -10.93 2.30
CA ARG A 129 5.67 -9.79 3.19
C ARG A 129 5.32 -8.44 2.56
N SER A 130 5.27 -8.34 1.24
CA SER A 130 4.89 -7.08 0.57
C SER A 130 3.42 -6.69 0.76
N VAL A 131 2.59 -7.55 1.36
CA VAL A 131 1.18 -7.31 1.66
C VAL A 131 1.05 -6.72 3.06
N PRO A 132 0.85 -5.39 3.22
CA PRO A 132 0.85 -4.74 4.54
C PRO A 132 -0.29 -5.24 5.44
N GLU A 133 -1.46 -5.46 4.86
CA GLU A 133 -2.65 -5.90 5.58
C GLU A 133 -2.45 -7.31 6.17
N LEU A 134 -1.72 -8.18 5.44
CA LEU A 134 -1.33 -9.50 5.95
C LEU A 134 -0.35 -9.39 7.11
N GLN A 135 0.63 -8.48 7.03
CA GLN A 135 1.57 -8.26 8.12
C GLN A 135 0.86 -7.78 9.38
N GLU A 136 -0.05 -6.80 9.26
CA GLU A 136 -0.81 -6.26 10.39
C GLU A 136 -1.66 -7.35 11.07
N GLU A 137 -2.29 -8.21 10.29
CA GLU A 137 -3.13 -9.28 10.83
C GLU A 137 -2.28 -10.41 11.46
N LEU A 138 -1.14 -10.75 10.86
CA LEU A 138 -0.21 -11.70 11.46
C LEU A 138 0.31 -11.21 12.83
N LEU A 139 0.58 -9.90 13.00
CA LEU A 139 0.99 -9.35 14.29
C LEU A 139 -0.09 -9.49 15.37
N ARG A 140 -1.36 -9.53 15.00
CA ARG A 140 -2.49 -9.76 15.92
C ARG A 140 -2.72 -11.25 16.21
N TYR A 141 -2.14 -12.14 15.40
CA TYR A 141 -2.31 -13.58 15.56
C TYR A 141 -1.70 -14.05 16.89
N ALA A 142 -2.54 -14.63 17.76
CA ALA A 142 -2.13 -15.29 18.97
C ALA A 142 -2.01 -16.80 18.72
N ASP A 143 -0.89 -17.42 19.12
CA ASP A 143 -0.68 -18.85 18.94
C ASP A 143 -1.84 -19.65 19.54
N SER A 144 -2.52 -20.42 18.72
CA SER A 144 -3.63 -21.28 19.13
C SER A 144 -3.22 -22.43 20.08
N GLY A 145 -1.90 -22.57 20.34
CA GLY A 145 -1.29 -23.54 21.27
C GLY A 145 -0.85 -22.96 22.61
N ALA A 146 -1.04 -21.66 22.87
CA ALA A 146 -0.72 -21.02 24.16
C ALA A 146 -1.78 -21.29 25.26
N GLY A 147 -2.51 -22.40 25.16
CA GLY A 147 -3.25 -22.97 26.28
C GLY A 147 -2.28 -23.40 27.37
N SER A 148 -2.03 -22.49 28.31
CA SER A 148 -1.53 -22.68 29.67
C SER A 148 -0.74 -23.97 29.95
N SER A 149 0.43 -24.16 29.35
CA SER A 149 1.41 -25.06 29.96
C SER A 149 2.48 -24.21 30.65
N SER A 150 2.52 -24.29 31.97
CA SER A 150 3.54 -23.65 32.83
C SER A 150 4.98 -24.00 32.41
N SER A 151 5.16 -25.05 31.60
CA SER A 151 6.43 -25.48 31.02
C SER A 151 6.93 -24.57 29.88
N ALA A 152 6.06 -23.96 29.08
CA ALA A 152 6.47 -23.03 28.02
C ALA A 152 7.04 -21.72 28.58
N ASN A 153 6.48 -21.23 29.69
CA ASN A 153 7.00 -20.07 30.41
C ASN A 153 8.34 -20.33 31.10
N ALA A 154 8.59 -21.55 31.58
CA ALA A 154 9.87 -21.96 32.18
C ALA A 154 10.98 -22.04 31.13
N LEU A 155 10.71 -22.57 29.93
CA LEU A 155 11.68 -22.64 28.84
C LEU A 155 11.98 -21.25 28.25
N SER A 156 11.01 -20.35 28.24
CA SER A 156 11.18 -18.95 27.81
C SER A 156 12.10 -18.18 28.76
N GLN A 157 11.98 -18.40 30.08
CA GLN A 157 12.84 -17.81 31.11
C GLN A 157 14.30 -18.33 31.08
N LEU A 158 14.54 -19.51 30.52
CA LEU A 158 15.86 -20.09 30.33
C LEU A 158 16.54 -19.71 29.02
N GLY A 159 15.96 -18.78 28.23
CA GLY A 159 16.48 -18.40 26.93
C GLY A 159 16.31 -19.46 25.83
N LEU A 160 15.60 -20.54 26.13
CA LEU A 160 15.32 -21.67 25.23
C LEU A 160 13.87 -21.64 24.71
N GLY A 161 13.20 -20.49 24.83
CA GLY A 161 11.81 -20.28 24.43
C GLY A 161 11.51 -20.60 22.95
N GLY A 162 12.55 -20.62 22.12
CA GLY A 162 12.41 -21.01 20.71
C GLY A 162 12.31 -22.52 20.46
N LEU A 163 12.66 -23.38 21.43
CA LEU A 163 12.64 -24.85 21.26
C LEU A 163 11.33 -25.52 21.69
N GLY A 164 10.48 -24.80 22.43
CA GLY A 164 9.16 -25.28 22.86
C GLY A 164 8.00 -24.47 22.30
N ALA A 165 8.29 -23.38 21.59
CA ALA A 165 7.29 -22.58 20.89
C ALA A 165 6.69 -23.41 19.76
N SER A 166 5.38 -23.42 19.69
CA SER A 166 4.53 -24.19 18.84
C SER A 166 5.12 -24.42 17.44
N MET A 167 5.01 -25.62 16.95
CA MET A 167 5.26 -25.97 15.55
C MET A 167 4.20 -25.35 14.62
N ASP A 168 3.58 -24.24 15.04
CA ASP A 168 2.61 -23.50 14.26
C ASP A 168 3.32 -22.65 13.22
N LEU A 169 3.12 -23.01 11.96
CA LEU A 169 3.71 -22.32 10.82
C LEU A 169 3.26 -20.84 10.76
N THR A 170 2.03 -20.54 11.13
CA THR A 170 1.48 -19.17 11.12
C THR A 170 2.16 -18.30 12.18
N GLY A 171 2.34 -18.82 13.40
CA GLY A 171 3.11 -18.14 14.45
C GLY A 171 4.58 -17.93 14.05
N SER A 172 5.20 -18.95 13.46
CA SER A 172 6.58 -18.84 12.95
C SER A 172 6.71 -17.80 11.82
N LEU A 173 5.69 -17.63 10.98
CA LEU A 173 5.65 -16.61 9.93
C LEU A 173 5.52 -15.20 10.53
N ARG A 174 4.64 -15.02 11.53
CA ARG A 174 4.52 -13.77 12.29
C ARG A 174 5.88 -13.34 12.86
N ASP A 175 6.53 -14.24 13.56
CA ASP A 175 7.79 -13.95 14.24
C ASP A 175 8.91 -13.65 13.24
N LEU A 176 8.95 -14.38 12.11
CA LEU A 176 9.86 -14.09 11.00
C LEU A 176 9.64 -12.69 10.43
N PHE A 177 8.39 -12.32 10.11
CA PHE A 177 8.09 -11.00 9.53
C PHE A 177 8.38 -9.86 10.51
N LYS A 178 8.14 -10.08 11.81
CA LYS A 178 8.55 -9.15 12.86
C LYS A 178 10.06 -8.95 12.85
N GLN A 179 10.84 -10.03 12.91
CA GLN A 179 12.31 -9.98 12.87
C GLN A 179 12.84 -9.30 11.60
N MET A 180 12.24 -9.58 10.43
CA MET A 180 12.58 -8.89 9.17
C MET A 180 12.28 -7.38 9.19
N GLY A 181 11.40 -6.91 10.07
CA GLY A 181 11.12 -5.48 10.27
C GLY A 181 12.09 -4.79 11.23
N GLU A 182 12.89 -5.55 11.96
CA GLU A 182 13.80 -5.06 13.00
C GLU A 182 15.28 -5.04 12.55
N THR A 183 15.61 -5.51 11.35
CA THR A 183 16.97 -5.55 10.81
C THR A 183 17.02 -5.21 9.33
N GLN A 184 18.16 -4.69 8.86
CA GLN A 184 18.49 -4.51 7.45
C GLN A 184 19.42 -5.62 6.93
N GLN A 185 19.96 -6.43 7.81
CA GLN A 185 20.90 -7.51 7.45
C GLN A 185 20.16 -8.78 7.10
N GLY A 186 20.73 -9.56 6.18
CA GLY A 186 20.24 -10.90 5.86
C GLY A 186 20.50 -11.87 7.01
N PHE A 187 19.50 -12.65 7.39
CA PHE A 187 19.60 -13.62 8.47
C PHE A 187 18.98 -14.99 8.10
N PRO A 188 19.32 -16.07 8.83
CA PRO A 188 18.83 -17.41 8.52
C PRO A 188 17.40 -17.63 9.02
N PRO A 189 16.41 -17.97 8.16
CA PRO A 189 15.01 -18.22 8.54
C PRO A 189 14.80 -19.64 9.11
N LEU A 190 15.64 -20.07 10.07
CA LEU A 190 15.69 -21.45 10.57
C LEU A 190 14.38 -21.91 11.20
N MET A 191 13.76 -21.09 12.03
CA MET A 191 12.55 -21.46 12.76
C MET A 191 11.38 -21.68 11.79
N PHE A 192 11.20 -20.76 10.85
CA PHE A 192 10.16 -20.90 9.83
C PHE A 192 10.42 -22.12 8.92
N LEU A 193 11.65 -22.34 8.48
CA LEU A 193 12.01 -23.49 7.65
C LEU A 193 11.70 -24.82 8.36
N ASN A 194 12.00 -24.92 9.65
CA ASN A 194 11.69 -26.12 10.43
C ASN A 194 10.18 -26.32 10.59
N ALA A 195 9.42 -25.25 10.86
CA ALA A 195 7.97 -25.29 10.94
C ALA A 195 7.35 -25.69 9.58
N LEU A 196 7.85 -25.15 8.47
CA LEU A 196 7.41 -25.50 7.12
C LEU A 196 7.64 -26.99 6.80
N ARG A 197 8.83 -27.52 7.11
CA ARG A 197 9.18 -28.92 6.88
C ARG A 197 8.40 -29.88 7.77
N THR A 198 8.04 -29.44 8.96
CA THR A 198 7.21 -30.24 9.87
C THR A 198 5.76 -30.27 9.44
N ALA A 199 5.21 -29.12 9.04
CA ALA A 199 3.84 -29.02 8.55
C ALA A 199 3.65 -29.73 7.20
N PHE A 200 4.67 -29.67 6.34
CA PHE A 200 4.64 -30.19 4.97
C PHE A 200 5.91 -31.02 4.67
N PRO A 201 5.86 -32.35 4.89
CA PRO A 201 7.03 -33.24 4.74
C PRO A 201 7.66 -33.24 3.34
N GLN A 202 6.93 -32.86 2.28
CA GLN A 202 7.49 -32.73 0.94
C GLN A 202 8.66 -31.74 0.86
N PHE A 203 8.66 -30.69 1.69
CA PHE A 203 9.79 -29.74 1.77
C PHE A 203 10.99 -30.28 2.55
N ALA A 204 10.86 -31.46 3.16
CA ALA A 204 11.93 -32.17 3.85
C ALA A 204 12.54 -33.31 3.00
N GLN A 205 12.19 -33.42 1.71
CA GLN A 205 12.76 -34.42 0.82
C GLN A 205 14.27 -34.21 0.67
N LYS A 206 15.01 -35.32 0.78
CA LYS A 206 16.47 -35.32 0.59
C LYS A 206 16.82 -35.18 -0.89
N ALA A 207 17.92 -34.49 -1.17
CA ALA A 207 18.47 -34.42 -2.50
C ALA A 207 18.97 -35.79 -2.96
N LYS A 208 18.91 -36.05 -4.29
CA LYS A 208 19.27 -37.35 -4.87
C LYS A 208 20.74 -37.73 -4.67
N ASP A 209 21.60 -36.72 -4.49
CA ASP A 209 23.02 -36.88 -4.16
C ASP A 209 23.29 -37.23 -2.69
N GLY A 210 22.26 -37.33 -1.85
CA GLY A 210 22.33 -37.60 -0.43
C GLY A 210 22.80 -36.42 0.42
N HIS A 211 23.17 -35.30 -0.16
CA HIS A 211 23.64 -34.11 0.52
C HIS A 211 22.56 -33.03 0.62
N GLY A 212 22.04 -32.81 1.82
CA GLY A 212 21.05 -31.76 2.10
C GLY A 212 19.63 -32.09 1.62
N TYR A 213 18.86 -31.05 1.32
CA TYR A 213 17.47 -31.15 0.90
C TYR A 213 17.33 -30.78 -0.57
N ALA A 214 16.36 -31.42 -1.24
CA ALA A 214 16.06 -31.15 -2.64
C ALA A 214 15.48 -29.74 -2.80
N GLN A 215 15.77 -29.11 -3.94
CA GLN A 215 15.09 -27.88 -4.33
C GLN A 215 13.60 -28.16 -4.56
N GLN A 216 12.74 -27.25 -4.14
CA GLN A 216 11.29 -27.35 -4.27
C GLN A 216 10.73 -26.25 -5.16
N ASP A 217 9.46 -26.38 -5.53
CA ASP A 217 8.76 -25.41 -6.34
C ASP A 217 8.24 -24.24 -5.47
N ALA A 218 8.52 -23.00 -5.90
CA ALA A 218 8.03 -21.81 -5.19
C ALA A 218 6.50 -21.69 -5.26
N GLU A 219 5.87 -22.22 -6.30
CA GLU A 219 4.41 -22.26 -6.41
C GLU A 219 3.80 -23.19 -5.39
N GLU A 220 4.41 -24.36 -5.18
CA GLU A 220 3.97 -25.30 -4.16
C GLU A 220 4.12 -24.68 -2.75
N ALA A 221 5.24 -24.01 -2.47
CA ALA A 221 5.44 -23.29 -1.22
C ALA A 221 4.40 -22.19 -1.02
N TRP A 222 4.13 -21.37 -2.03
CA TRP A 222 3.08 -20.37 -2.02
C TRP A 222 1.73 -20.97 -1.66
N SER A 223 1.32 -22.00 -2.37
CA SER A 223 0.01 -22.64 -2.21
C SER A 223 -0.16 -23.26 -0.81
N GLN A 224 0.87 -23.93 -0.27
CA GLN A 224 0.81 -24.52 1.06
C GLN A 224 0.79 -23.48 2.19
N ILE A 225 1.59 -22.40 2.06
CA ILE A 225 1.59 -21.32 3.04
C ILE A 225 0.22 -20.61 3.04
N VAL A 226 -0.32 -20.28 1.88
CA VAL A 226 -1.64 -19.64 1.75
C VAL A 226 -2.75 -20.55 2.31
N ALA A 227 -2.69 -21.86 2.05
CA ALA A 227 -3.66 -22.82 2.59
C ALA A 227 -3.60 -22.90 4.13
N GLN A 228 -2.39 -22.84 4.71
CA GLN A 228 -2.21 -22.81 6.16
C GLN A 228 -2.74 -21.52 6.78
N LEU A 229 -2.44 -20.37 6.16
CA LEU A 229 -2.96 -19.07 6.58
C LEU A 229 -4.48 -19.04 6.52
N ARG A 230 -5.07 -19.63 5.48
CA ARG A 230 -6.53 -19.74 5.35
C ARG A 230 -7.17 -20.48 6.53
N GLN A 231 -6.53 -21.52 7.02
CA GLN A 231 -7.06 -22.31 8.14
C GLN A 231 -6.89 -21.60 9.49
N LYS A 232 -5.80 -20.85 9.68
CA LYS A 232 -5.38 -20.34 10.98
C LYS A 232 -5.67 -18.86 11.19
N LEU A 233 -5.58 -18.05 10.15
CA LEU A 233 -5.73 -16.59 10.25
C LEU A 233 -7.21 -16.20 10.06
N GLN A 234 -7.95 -16.24 11.18
CA GLN A 234 -9.37 -15.92 11.22
C GLN A 234 -9.57 -14.49 11.72
N ILE A 235 -10.38 -13.72 11.02
CA ILE A 235 -10.75 -12.34 11.37
C ILE A 235 -12.25 -12.27 11.71
N LYS A 236 -12.59 -11.36 12.62
CA LYS A 236 -13.99 -11.09 12.95
C LYS A 236 -14.66 -10.35 11.79
N ASN A 237 -15.79 -10.84 11.35
CA ASN A 237 -16.58 -10.16 10.34
C ASN A 237 -17.44 -9.08 11.01
N GLU A 238 -17.04 -7.81 10.90
CA GLU A 238 -17.76 -6.67 11.50
C GLU A 238 -19.03 -6.30 10.71
N SER A 239 -19.16 -6.75 9.46
CA SER A 239 -20.27 -6.38 8.58
C SER A 239 -21.56 -7.18 8.79
N ASP A 240 -21.50 -8.38 9.42
CA ASP A 240 -22.66 -9.24 9.68
C ASP A 240 -22.85 -9.46 11.18
N ALA A 241 -23.47 -8.50 11.86
CA ALA A 241 -23.77 -8.57 13.30
C ALA A 241 -24.67 -9.77 13.70
N GLU A 242 -25.37 -10.39 12.74
CA GLU A 242 -26.22 -11.56 12.96
C GLU A 242 -25.51 -12.91 12.73
N LYS A 243 -24.36 -12.92 12.05
CA LYS A 243 -23.54 -14.12 11.83
C LYS A 243 -22.14 -13.87 12.39
N ASN A 244 -21.95 -14.08 13.68
CA ASN A 244 -20.64 -14.11 14.35
C ASN A 244 -19.75 -15.27 13.85
N ALA A 245 -19.63 -15.47 12.55
CA ALA A 245 -18.74 -16.45 11.96
C ALA A 245 -17.42 -15.78 11.62
N ASP A 246 -16.36 -16.25 12.27
CA ASP A 246 -14.99 -15.89 11.88
C ASP A 246 -14.76 -16.24 10.41
N VAL A 247 -14.24 -15.31 9.63
CA VAL A 247 -13.92 -15.49 8.21
C VAL A 247 -12.40 -15.50 8.06
N SER A 248 -11.89 -16.42 7.23
CA SER A 248 -10.45 -16.42 6.94
C SER A 248 -10.04 -15.12 6.25
N TRP A 249 -8.91 -14.53 6.71
CA TRP A 249 -8.29 -13.38 6.04
C TRP A 249 -8.03 -13.66 4.55
N ILE A 250 -7.59 -14.89 4.25
CA ILE A 250 -7.34 -15.34 2.87
C ILE A 250 -8.66 -15.38 2.07
N ASP A 251 -9.73 -15.90 2.65
CA ASP A 251 -11.03 -15.96 1.97
C ASP A 251 -11.58 -14.55 1.71
N LYS A 252 -11.34 -13.61 2.60
CA LYS A 252 -11.78 -12.22 2.45
C LYS A 252 -10.99 -11.48 1.38
N TYR A 253 -9.66 -11.51 1.42
CA TYR A 253 -8.79 -10.60 0.64
C TYR A 253 -8.08 -11.25 -0.55
N MET A 254 -7.98 -12.59 -0.62
CA MET A 254 -7.27 -13.30 -1.70
C MET A 254 -8.15 -14.30 -2.46
N ALA A 255 -9.34 -14.65 -1.96
CA ALA A 255 -10.22 -15.56 -2.68
C ALA A 255 -11.05 -14.82 -3.73
N GLY A 256 -10.98 -15.29 -4.95
CA GLY A 256 -11.93 -14.93 -6.01
C GLY A 256 -12.97 -16.01 -6.23
N LYS A 257 -14.04 -15.69 -6.97
CA LYS A 257 -15.08 -16.65 -7.35
C LYS A 257 -15.21 -16.71 -8.86
N PHE A 258 -15.45 -17.91 -9.35
CA PHE A 258 -15.86 -18.18 -10.72
C PHE A 258 -17.32 -18.57 -10.77
N GLU A 259 -18.01 -18.07 -11.76
CA GLU A 259 -19.21 -18.69 -12.31
C GLU A 259 -18.76 -19.60 -13.45
N THR A 260 -19.11 -20.87 -13.40
CA THR A 260 -18.68 -21.90 -14.35
C THR A 260 -19.86 -22.44 -15.11
N VAL A 261 -19.73 -22.59 -16.40
CA VAL A 261 -20.71 -23.22 -17.26
C VAL A 261 -20.04 -24.40 -17.96
N MET A 262 -20.59 -25.59 -17.79
CA MET A 262 -20.10 -26.82 -18.43
C MET A 262 -21.13 -27.33 -19.43
N GLU A 263 -20.71 -27.42 -20.67
CA GLU A 263 -21.56 -27.88 -21.79
C GLU A 263 -20.91 -29.06 -22.50
N CYS A 264 -21.74 -30.00 -22.96
CA CYS A 264 -21.28 -31.09 -23.82
C CYS A 264 -20.94 -30.54 -25.22
N ASP A 265 -19.77 -30.91 -25.75
CA ASP A 265 -19.32 -30.46 -27.07
C ASP A 265 -20.00 -31.22 -28.20
N GLU A 266 -20.64 -32.37 -27.90
CA GLU A 266 -21.31 -33.22 -28.89
C GLU A 266 -22.72 -32.70 -29.21
N PRO A 267 -23.03 -32.42 -30.49
CA PRO A 267 -24.36 -31.95 -30.90
C PRO A 267 -25.50 -32.90 -30.50
N ALA A 268 -25.23 -34.21 -30.56
CA ALA A 268 -26.20 -35.24 -30.21
C ALA A 268 -26.70 -35.14 -28.76
N ALA A 269 -25.85 -34.74 -27.83
CA ALA A 269 -26.25 -34.51 -26.43
C ALA A 269 -27.24 -33.35 -26.31
N LYS A 270 -27.00 -32.24 -27.04
CA LYS A 270 -27.90 -31.09 -27.07
C LYS A 270 -29.24 -31.40 -27.72
N GLU A 271 -29.24 -32.19 -28.80
CA GLU A 271 -30.46 -32.65 -29.46
C GLU A 271 -31.31 -33.59 -28.56
N MET A 272 -30.64 -34.35 -27.69
CA MET A 272 -31.31 -35.24 -26.70
C MET A 272 -31.69 -34.49 -25.41
N GLY A 273 -31.49 -33.17 -25.33
CA GLY A 273 -31.94 -32.33 -24.23
C GLY A 273 -30.98 -32.24 -23.02
N GLU A 274 -29.68 -32.52 -23.22
CA GLU A 274 -28.70 -32.34 -22.16
C GLU A 274 -28.47 -30.82 -21.93
N GLU A 275 -28.82 -30.34 -20.73
CA GLU A 275 -28.66 -28.94 -20.36
C GLU A 275 -27.25 -28.63 -19.86
N SER A 276 -26.84 -27.37 -20.00
CA SER A 276 -25.59 -26.88 -19.42
C SER A 276 -25.66 -26.89 -17.89
N VAL A 277 -24.56 -27.28 -17.24
CA VAL A 277 -24.45 -27.25 -15.78
C VAL A 277 -23.77 -25.97 -15.36
N VAL A 278 -24.46 -25.15 -14.56
CA VAL A 278 -23.93 -23.94 -13.97
C VAL A 278 -23.46 -24.25 -12.54
N GLY A 279 -22.27 -23.75 -12.18
CA GLY A 279 -21.68 -23.92 -10.85
C GLY A 279 -20.87 -22.72 -10.43
N GLU A 280 -20.48 -22.69 -9.17
CA GLU A 280 -19.55 -21.69 -8.61
C GLU A 280 -18.31 -22.39 -8.08
N ASP A 281 -17.14 -21.86 -8.40
CA ASP A 281 -15.86 -22.32 -7.89
C ASP A 281 -15.10 -21.16 -7.22
N THR A 282 -14.32 -21.47 -6.18
CA THR A 282 -13.44 -20.50 -5.52
C THR A 282 -12.01 -20.69 -5.98
N PHE A 283 -11.31 -19.60 -6.26
CA PHE A 283 -9.89 -19.62 -6.60
C PHE A 283 -9.06 -18.71 -5.70
N PHE A 284 -7.80 -19.07 -5.47
CA PHE A 284 -6.82 -18.30 -4.68
C PHE A 284 -5.65 -17.81 -5.54
N LYS A 285 -5.63 -18.18 -6.79
CA LYS A 285 -4.69 -17.74 -7.83
C LYS A 285 -5.30 -17.99 -9.20
N LEU A 286 -4.92 -17.20 -10.18
CA LEU A 286 -5.20 -17.46 -11.58
C LEU A 286 -4.03 -18.20 -12.24
N ASN A 287 -4.29 -19.18 -13.07
CA ASN A 287 -3.28 -19.89 -13.83
C ASN A 287 -3.17 -19.34 -15.25
N CYS A 288 -2.00 -18.85 -15.61
CA CYS A 288 -1.66 -18.47 -16.98
C CYS A 288 -1.06 -19.68 -17.69
N HIS A 289 -1.85 -20.37 -18.51
CA HIS A 289 -1.38 -21.49 -19.29
C HIS A 289 -0.57 -21.01 -20.50
N ILE A 290 0.60 -21.62 -20.71
CA ILE A 290 1.54 -21.24 -21.76
C ILE A 290 1.53 -22.28 -22.86
N ASN A 291 0.95 -21.93 -23.98
CA ASN A 291 0.94 -22.71 -25.22
C ASN A 291 1.69 -21.99 -26.34
N VAL A 292 1.62 -22.51 -27.59
CA VAL A 292 2.30 -21.94 -28.76
C VAL A 292 1.78 -20.54 -29.13
N GLU A 293 0.56 -20.21 -28.77
CA GLU A 293 -0.10 -18.93 -29.09
C GLU A 293 0.04 -17.88 -28.00
N THR A 294 0.40 -18.28 -26.76
CA THR A 294 0.51 -17.39 -25.59
C THR A 294 1.72 -16.46 -25.72
N ASN A 295 1.49 -15.18 -26.00
CA ASN A 295 2.51 -14.14 -26.04
C ASN A 295 2.37 -13.13 -24.90
N HIS A 296 1.15 -12.98 -24.41
CA HIS A 296 0.78 -12.05 -23.35
C HIS A 296 0.09 -12.79 -22.21
N LEU A 297 0.17 -12.24 -20.99
CA LEU A 297 -0.54 -12.76 -19.82
C LEU A 297 -2.03 -13.00 -20.10
N ARG A 298 -2.66 -12.06 -20.79
CA ARG A 298 -4.05 -12.14 -21.20
C ARG A 298 -4.38 -13.42 -21.95
N ASP A 299 -3.56 -13.79 -22.92
CA ASP A 299 -3.78 -14.98 -23.76
C ASP A 299 -3.81 -16.24 -22.89
N GLY A 300 -2.81 -16.35 -21.98
CA GLY A 300 -2.68 -17.51 -21.10
C GLY A 300 -3.78 -17.58 -20.02
N LEU A 301 -4.26 -16.44 -19.54
CA LEU A 301 -5.42 -16.38 -18.63
C LEU A 301 -6.69 -16.80 -19.36
N THR A 302 -6.93 -16.28 -20.56
CA THR A 302 -8.09 -16.67 -21.39
C THR A 302 -8.09 -18.17 -21.68
N ALA A 303 -6.91 -18.74 -22.00
CA ALA A 303 -6.77 -20.17 -22.18
C ALA A 303 -7.06 -20.97 -20.90
N GLY A 304 -6.65 -20.45 -19.72
CA GLY A 304 -6.90 -21.08 -18.43
C GLY A 304 -8.36 -21.04 -17.96
N LEU A 305 -9.18 -20.16 -18.53
CA LEU A 305 -10.61 -20.05 -18.22
C LEU A 305 -11.49 -21.00 -19.05
N LYS A 306 -10.88 -21.75 -19.98
CA LYS A 306 -11.56 -22.79 -20.75
C LYS A 306 -10.84 -24.11 -20.57
N GLU A 307 -11.55 -25.11 -20.10
CA GLU A 307 -11.04 -26.44 -19.85
C GLU A 307 -11.91 -27.48 -20.56
N GLN A 308 -11.27 -28.44 -21.22
CA GLN A 308 -11.97 -29.60 -21.77
C GLN A 308 -11.84 -30.77 -20.79
N ILE A 309 -12.97 -31.33 -20.42
CA ILE A 309 -13.08 -32.43 -19.45
C ILE A 309 -13.80 -33.59 -20.12
N GLU A 310 -13.21 -34.78 -20.03
CA GLU A 310 -13.88 -36.01 -20.45
C GLU A 310 -14.70 -36.57 -19.29
N LYS A 311 -16.01 -36.64 -19.48
CA LYS A 311 -16.97 -37.09 -18.46
C LYS A 311 -18.01 -38.01 -19.08
N ASN A 312 -18.53 -38.97 -18.31
CA ASN A 312 -19.65 -39.79 -18.74
C ASN A 312 -20.91 -38.91 -18.88
N SER A 313 -21.51 -38.92 -20.09
CA SER A 313 -22.80 -38.30 -20.34
C SER A 313 -23.91 -39.33 -19.99
N GLU A 314 -24.80 -38.94 -19.11
CA GLU A 314 -25.94 -39.76 -18.75
C GLU A 314 -26.90 -39.93 -19.93
N VAL A 315 -26.97 -38.91 -20.77
CA VAL A 315 -27.87 -38.87 -21.95
C VAL A 315 -27.31 -39.73 -23.09
N LEU A 316 -25.98 -39.68 -23.32
CA LEU A 316 -25.35 -40.48 -24.38
C LEU A 316 -24.94 -41.88 -23.93
N GLY A 317 -24.93 -42.17 -22.62
CA GLY A 317 -24.53 -43.46 -22.04
C GLY A 317 -23.05 -43.82 -22.25
N ARG A 318 -22.21 -42.84 -22.59
CA ARG A 318 -20.77 -42.99 -22.83
C ARG A 318 -19.99 -41.74 -22.45
N ASN A 319 -18.67 -41.86 -22.40
CA ASN A 319 -17.80 -40.68 -22.22
C ASN A 319 -17.93 -39.72 -23.38
N ALA A 320 -18.09 -38.45 -23.07
CA ALA A 320 -18.16 -37.35 -24.00
C ALA A 320 -17.22 -36.20 -23.51
N VAL A 321 -16.84 -35.34 -24.43
CA VAL A 321 -16.04 -34.16 -24.12
C VAL A 321 -16.95 -33.01 -23.76
N TYR A 322 -16.65 -32.37 -22.63
CA TYR A 322 -17.35 -31.19 -22.13
C TYR A 322 -16.39 -30.02 -22.11
N THR A 323 -16.85 -28.88 -22.55
CA THR A 323 -16.15 -27.60 -22.35
C THR A 323 -16.67 -26.90 -21.11
N LYS A 324 -15.79 -26.75 -20.10
CA LYS A 324 -16.04 -25.92 -18.92
C LYS A 324 -15.51 -24.51 -19.20
N THR A 325 -16.39 -23.53 -19.21
CA THR A 325 -16.04 -22.11 -19.32
C THR A 325 -16.23 -21.42 -17.99
N SER A 326 -15.20 -20.72 -17.51
CA SER A 326 -15.22 -20.00 -16.24
C SER A 326 -15.19 -18.51 -16.49
N LYS A 327 -16.01 -17.73 -15.77
CA LYS A 327 -15.97 -16.26 -15.74
C LYS A 327 -15.87 -15.82 -14.29
N ILE A 328 -15.12 -14.76 -14.02
CA ILE A 328 -14.93 -14.26 -12.65
C ILE A 328 -16.17 -13.52 -12.21
N SER A 329 -16.80 -13.99 -11.12
CA SER A 329 -17.94 -13.33 -10.46
C SER A 329 -17.52 -12.48 -9.25
N ARG A 330 -16.33 -12.72 -8.67
CA ARG A 330 -15.74 -11.90 -7.60
C ARG A 330 -14.22 -11.75 -7.83
N LEU A 331 -13.74 -10.52 -7.88
CA LEU A 331 -12.31 -10.18 -7.94
C LEU A 331 -11.79 -9.90 -6.52
N PRO A 332 -10.71 -10.55 -6.03
CA PRO A 332 -10.15 -10.28 -4.69
C PRO A 332 -9.30 -9.00 -4.69
N VAL A 333 -8.97 -8.46 -3.51
CA VAL A 333 -8.03 -7.33 -3.37
C VAL A 333 -6.63 -7.72 -3.81
N HIS A 334 -6.16 -8.91 -3.40
CA HIS A 334 -4.85 -9.44 -3.78
C HIS A 334 -5.03 -10.61 -4.74
N LEU A 335 -4.50 -10.47 -5.94
CA LEU A 335 -4.65 -11.44 -7.03
C LEU A 335 -3.27 -12.04 -7.39
N PRO A 336 -2.96 -13.24 -6.89
CA PRO A 336 -1.81 -13.99 -7.38
C PRO A 336 -2.09 -14.58 -8.77
N VAL A 337 -1.12 -14.47 -9.66
CA VAL A 337 -1.18 -15.09 -11.00
C VAL A 337 0.04 -15.96 -11.19
N HIS A 338 -0.18 -17.24 -11.47
CA HIS A 338 0.86 -18.24 -11.68
C HIS A 338 1.05 -18.52 -13.16
N PHE A 339 2.26 -18.34 -13.66
CA PHE A 339 2.67 -18.84 -14.97
C PHE A 339 2.94 -20.34 -14.90
N VAL A 340 2.13 -21.15 -15.55
CA VAL A 340 2.32 -22.61 -15.60
C VAL A 340 3.49 -22.93 -16.55
N ARG A 341 4.71 -22.74 -16.01
CA ARG A 341 5.96 -22.89 -16.78
C ARG A 341 6.58 -24.27 -16.68
N PHE A 342 6.17 -25.09 -15.72
CA PHE A 342 6.73 -26.41 -15.53
C PHE A 342 5.75 -27.46 -16.02
N ASP A 343 6.13 -28.15 -17.09
CA ASP A 343 5.37 -29.23 -17.69
C ASP A 343 6.10 -30.57 -17.54
N TRP A 344 5.32 -31.65 -17.38
CA TRP A 344 5.87 -32.99 -17.23
C TRP A 344 6.11 -33.61 -18.62
N ARG A 345 7.39 -33.69 -19.00
CA ARG A 345 7.78 -34.39 -20.22
C ARG A 345 7.74 -35.90 -20.03
N ARG A 346 6.83 -36.58 -20.72
CA ARG A 346 6.67 -38.04 -20.65
C ARG A 346 7.87 -38.78 -21.24
N ASP A 347 8.55 -38.19 -22.24
CA ASP A 347 9.73 -38.74 -22.92
C ASP A 347 10.95 -38.83 -21.99
N THR A 348 11.15 -37.86 -21.14
CA THR A 348 12.29 -37.76 -20.22
C THR A 348 11.97 -38.05 -18.77
N ASN A 349 10.68 -38.23 -18.40
CA ASN A 349 10.18 -38.35 -17.05
C ASN A 349 10.70 -37.24 -16.12
N LYS A 350 10.74 -35.99 -16.61
CA LYS A 350 11.21 -34.82 -15.86
C LYS A 350 10.28 -33.62 -16.07
N LYS A 351 10.16 -32.81 -15.04
CA LYS A 351 9.58 -31.48 -15.15
C LYS A 351 10.53 -30.59 -15.97
N ALA A 352 10.10 -30.11 -17.13
CA ALA A 352 10.86 -29.19 -17.98
C ALA A 352 10.21 -27.80 -17.97
N LYS A 353 11.05 -26.75 -17.99
CA LYS A 353 10.57 -25.38 -18.03
C LYS A 353 10.19 -24.97 -19.45
N ILE A 354 9.02 -24.39 -19.62
CA ILE A 354 8.58 -23.77 -20.87
C ILE A 354 9.28 -22.42 -21.00
N MET A 355 10.21 -22.31 -21.97
CA MET A 355 11.09 -21.14 -22.16
C MET A 355 10.43 -19.99 -22.93
N ARG A 356 9.13 -20.09 -23.24
CA ARG A 356 8.44 -19.07 -24.03
C ARG A 356 8.42 -17.71 -23.31
N LYS A 357 8.64 -16.64 -24.10
CA LYS A 357 8.46 -15.26 -23.63
C LYS A 357 6.96 -14.96 -23.54
N VAL A 358 6.50 -14.55 -22.36
CA VAL A 358 5.14 -14.11 -22.11
C VAL A 358 5.20 -12.78 -21.35
N THR A 359 4.76 -11.72 -22.00
CA THR A 359 4.76 -10.37 -21.40
C THR A 359 3.58 -10.21 -20.47
N PHE A 360 3.75 -9.37 -19.45
CA PHE A 360 2.73 -9.03 -18.48
C PHE A 360 2.74 -7.54 -18.20
N PRO A 361 1.57 -6.93 -17.92
CA PRO A 361 1.45 -5.49 -17.70
C PRO A 361 1.76 -5.12 -16.23
N ASP A 362 2.19 -3.88 -16.00
CA ASP A 362 2.30 -3.30 -14.66
C ASP A 362 0.91 -3.00 -14.07
N GLU A 363 -0.05 -2.59 -14.92
CA GLU A 363 -1.46 -2.46 -14.59
C GLU A 363 -2.28 -3.49 -15.38
N LEU A 364 -2.93 -4.42 -14.68
CA LEU A 364 -3.79 -5.44 -15.25
C LEU A 364 -5.26 -5.00 -15.17
N ASP A 365 -5.93 -4.92 -16.32
CA ASP A 365 -7.39 -4.79 -16.42
C ASP A 365 -8.00 -6.20 -16.43
N ALA A 366 -8.63 -6.58 -15.31
CA ALA A 366 -9.20 -7.92 -15.16
C ALA A 366 -10.67 -8.00 -15.58
N ILE A 367 -11.29 -6.90 -15.99
CA ILE A 367 -12.73 -6.82 -16.31
C ILE A 367 -13.09 -7.75 -17.46
N GLU A 368 -12.21 -7.93 -18.44
CA GLU A 368 -12.50 -8.81 -19.59
C GLU A 368 -12.80 -10.26 -19.18
N PHE A 369 -12.23 -10.73 -18.08
CA PHE A 369 -12.42 -12.10 -17.56
C PHE A 369 -13.67 -12.26 -16.70
N CYS A 370 -14.38 -11.17 -16.39
CA CYS A 370 -15.52 -11.15 -15.49
C CYS A 370 -16.83 -11.59 -16.14
N THR A 371 -17.81 -11.93 -15.31
CA THR A 371 -19.21 -12.11 -15.74
C THR A 371 -19.79 -10.80 -16.26
N ASP A 372 -20.81 -10.87 -17.07
CA ASP A 372 -21.43 -9.70 -17.66
C ASP A 372 -22.09 -8.77 -16.60
N THR A 373 -22.54 -9.36 -15.49
CA THR A 373 -23.07 -8.64 -14.32
C THR A 373 -21.96 -7.81 -13.66
N LEU A 374 -20.84 -8.44 -13.34
CA LEU A 374 -19.71 -7.75 -12.69
C LEU A 374 -19.09 -6.69 -13.63
N LYS A 375 -19.02 -6.96 -14.94
CA LYS A 375 -18.57 -5.95 -15.94
C LYS A 375 -19.39 -4.68 -15.89
N LYS A 376 -20.72 -4.79 -15.84
CA LYS A 376 -21.61 -3.61 -15.78
C LYS A 376 -21.37 -2.74 -14.56
N GLN A 377 -20.97 -3.36 -13.43
CA GLN A 377 -20.66 -2.63 -12.20
C GLN A 377 -19.26 -2.00 -12.23
N LEU A 378 -18.26 -2.68 -12.81
CA LEU A 378 -16.86 -2.23 -12.76
C LEU A 378 -16.48 -1.24 -13.88
N ILE A 379 -17.04 -1.37 -15.09
CA ILE A 379 -16.65 -0.53 -16.24
C ILE A 379 -16.78 0.97 -15.95
N PRO A 380 -17.90 1.48 -15.40
CA PRO A 380 -18.03 2.91 -15.12
C PRO A 380 -16.99 3.43 -14.14
N VAL A 381 -16.72 2.64 -13.10
CA VAL A 381 -15.73 2.98 -12.04
C VAL A 381 -14.31 3.01 -12.64
N ARG A 382 -13.94 1.97 -13.40
CA ARG A 382 -12.64 1.86 -14.08
C ARG A 382 -12.38 3.05 -15.00
N ASP A 383 -13.34 3.37 -15.87
CA ASP A 383 -13.16 4.42 -16.87
C ASP A 383 -12.97 5.78 -16.19
N LYS A 384 -13.78 6.06 -15.17
CA LYS A 384 -13.67 7.31 -14.42
C LYS A 384 -12.36 7.40 -13.61
N ILE A 385 -11.88 6.30 -13.02
CA ILE A 385 -10.57 6.26 -12.34
C ILE A 385 -9.43 6.56 -13.32
N ARG A 386 -9.49 6.02 -14.53
CA ARG A 386 -8.48 6.29 -15.57
C ARG A 386 -8.48 7.77 -15.96
N ASP A 387 -9.63 8.39 -16.06
CA ASP A 387 -9.75 9.83 -16.35
C ASP A 387 -9.16 10.66 -15.20
N VAL A 388 -9.53 10.37 -13.95
CA VAL A 388 -8.99 11.05 -12.75
C VAL A 388 -7.47 10.94 -12.69
N ARG A 389 -6.91 9.74 -12.87
CA ARG A 389 -5.46 9.51 -12.86
C ARG A 389 -4.75 10.27 -13.97
N LYS A 390 -5.35 10.35 -15.15
CA LYS A 390 -4.80 11.13 -16.26
C LYS A 390 -4.75 12.62 -15.92
N GLU A 391 -5.84 13.17 -15.37
CA GLU A 391 -5.89 14.57 -14.95
C GLU A 391 -4.88 14.88 -13.82
N GLU A 392 -4.73 13.99 -12.84
CA GLU A 392 -3.73 14.11 -11.77
C GLU A 392 -2.30 14.13 -12.34
N LEU A 393 -1.97 13.23 -13.26
CA LEU A 393 -0.66 13.19 -13.91
C LEU A 393 -0.39 14.46 -14.73
N ASP A 394 -1.38 14.98 -15.43
CA ASP A 394 -1.25 16.20 -16.23
C ASP A 394 -1.06 17.44 -15.31
N LEU A 395 -1.76 17.48 -14.17
CA LEU A 395 -1.56 18.51 -13.15
C LEU A 395 -0.15 18.45 -12.55
N GLU A 396 0.32 17.26 -12.20
CA GLU A 396 1.66 17.07 -11.65
C GLU A 396 2.76 17.47 -12.66
N ARG A 397 2.60 17.10 -13.92
CA ARG A 397 3.50 17.52 -15.00
C ARG A 397 3.51 19.04 -15.17
N ALA A 398 2.36 19.70 -15.09
CA ALA A 398 2.26 21.15 -15.14
C ALA A 398 3.00 21.80 -13.96
N ARG A 399 2.82 21.31 -12.73
CA ARG A 399 3.53 21.77 -11.54
C ARG A 399 5.05 21.60 -11.66
N LYS A 400 5.50 20.44 -12.14
CA LYS A 400 6.94 20.18 -12.37
C LYS A 400 7.52 21.13 -13.41
N ARG A 401 6.80 21.44 -14.49
CA ARG A 401 7.22 22.42 -15.50
C ARG A 401 7.34 23.83 -14.92
N GLN A 402 6.34 24.28 -14.17
CA GLN A 402 6.38 25.61 -13.52
C GLN A 402 7.55 25.72 -12.54
N LYS A 403 7.81 24.65 -11.75
CA LYS A 403 8.93 24.60 -10.82
C LYS A 403 10.29 24.69 -11.54
N ARG A 404 10.44 23.99 -12.68
CA ARG A 404 11.65 24.07 -13.52
C ARG A 404 11.84 25.47 -14.14
N MET A 405 10.78 26.07 -14.67
CA MET A 405 10.84 27.44 -15.19
C MET A 405 11.24 28.47 -14.13
N LYS A 406 10.70 28.33 -12.89
CA LYS A 406 11.06 29.18 -11.76
C LYS A 406 12.51 28.97 -11.28
N ALA A 407 13.06 27.76 -11.46
CA ALA A 407 14.42 27.41 -11.08
C ALA A 407 15.48 27.79 -12.15
N GLY A 408 15.06 28.28 -13.34
CA GLY A 408 15.98 28.71 -14.41
C GLY A 408 16.66 27.55 -15.15
N GLU A 409 16.17 26.31 -15.01
CA GLU A 409 16.67 25.16 -15.75
C GLU A 409 15.98 25.09 -17.13
N GLU A 410 16.65 25.63 -18.15
CA GLU A 410 16.33 25.33 -19.56
C GLU A 410 16.75 23.88 -19.87
N ASN A 411 15.82 22.96 -19.88
CA ASN A 411 16.07 21.59 -20.32
C ASN A 411 15.50 21.38 -21.73
N ASP A 412 16.39 21.26 -22.68
CA ASP A 412 16.17 21.15 -24.14
C ASP A 412 15.62 19.76 -24.57
N SER A 413 15.19 18.90 -23.61
CA SER A 413 14.91 17.48 -23.88
C SER A 413 13.45 17.02 -23.73
N ASP A 414 12.48 17.95 -23.67
CA ASP A 414 11.06 17.55 -23.66
C ASP A 414 10.47 17.52 -25.08
N PRO A 415 10.10 16.33 -25.62
CA PRO A 415 9.55 16.20 -26.99
C PRO A 415 8.25 16.98 -27.21
N LEU A 416 7.55 17.39 -26.13
CA LEU A 416 6.33 18.21 -26.19
C LEU A 416 6.63 19.71 -26.28
N ALA A 417 7.83 20.15 -25.89
CA ALA A 417 8.24 21.56 -26.01
C ALA A 417 8.41 22.01 -27.47
N GLN A 418 8.62 21.09 -28.42
CA GLN A 418 8.76 21.40 -29.84
C GLN A 418 7.44 21.79 -30.53
N LYS A 419 6.28 21.62 -29.87
CA LYS A 419 4.98 22.05 -30.44
C LYS A 419 4.57 23.48 -30.08
N GLU A 420 5.22 24.10 -29.08
CA GLU A 420 4.89 25.50 -28.68
C GLU A 420 5.32 26.61 -29.63
N PRO A 421 6.44 26.50 -30.41
CA PRO A 421 6.80 27.58 -31.35
C PRO A 421 5.77 27.83 -32.44
N LEU A 422 4.97 26.81 -32.80
CA LEU A 422 3.92 26.96 -33.83
C LEU A 422 2.67 27.67 -33.33
N GLN A 423 2.33 27.53 -32.03
CA GLN A 423 1.21 28.27 -31.43
C GLN A 423 1.56 29.75 -31.21
N LYS A 424 2.75 30.04 -30.67
CA LYS A 424 3.21 31.44 -30.52
C LYS A 424 3.36 32.17 -31.85
N LYS A 425 3.75 31.46 -32.92
CA LYS A 425 3.77 32.03 -34.28
C LYS A 425 2.36 32.28 -34.84
N LYS A 426 1.37 31.44 -34.52
CA LYS A 426 -0.03 31.64 -34.90
C LYS A 426 -0.66 32.77 -34.10
N GLU A 427 -0.36 32.88 -32.81
CA GLU A 427 -0.84 33.99 -31.97
C GLU A 427 -0.17 35.33 -32.34
N ALA A 428 1.10 35.33 -32.71
CA ALA A 428 1.79 36.53 -33.22
C ALA A 428 1.29 36.94 -34.63
N ALA A 429 0.88 35.99 -35.46
CA ALA A 429 0.26 36.27 -36.75
C ALA A 429 -1.20 36.78 -36.61
N ALA A 430 -1.96 36.20 -35.68
CA ALA A 430 -3.30 36.67 -35.34
C ALA A 430 -3.28 38.09 -34.75
N LYS A 431 -2.32 38.42 -33.88
CA LYS A 431 -2.12 39.78 -33.35
C LYS A 431 -1.73 40.83 -34.42
N LYS A 432 -1.12 40.42 -35.55
CA LYS A 432 -0.83 41.33 -36.67
C LYS A 432 -2.02 41.57 -37.58
N GLU A 433 -2.98 40.64 -37.68
CA GLU A 433 -4.23 40.83 -38.44
C GLU A 433 -5.27 41.62 -37.66
N GLU A 434 -5.29 41.54 -36.32
CA GLU A 434 -6.22 42.33 -35.48
C GLU A 434 -5.85 43.81 -35.40
N ALA A 435 -4.60 44.20 -35.64
CA ALA A 435 -4.20 45.62 -35.65
C ALA A 435 -4.74 46.42 -36.84
N SER A 436 -5.48 45.82 -37.76
CA SER A 436 -6.01 46.48 -38.97
C SER A 436 -7.53 46.56 -39.06
N LYS A 437 -8.27 46.30 -37.97
CA LYS A 437 -9.76 46.48 -37.93
C LYS A 437 -10.13 47.45 -36.82
N PRO A 438 -11.16 48.36 -37.07
CA PRO A 438 -11.57 49.35 -36.08
C PRO A 438 -12.26 48.70 -34.89
N ALA A 439 -12.00 49.26 -33.70
CA ALA A 439 -12.53 48.85 -32.41
C ALA A 439 -14.05 48.90 -32.37
N GLU A 440 -14.71 47.74 -32.30
CA GLU A 440 -16.02 47.57 -31.71
C GLU A 440 -16.10 46.22 -31.02
N LEU A 441 -16.39 46.26 -29.69
CA LEU A 441 -16.67 45.13 -28.80
C LEU A 441 -15.52 44.13 -28.57
N ALA A 442 -14.51 44.57 -27.80
CA ALA A 442 -13.67 43.62 -27.06
C ALA A 442 -14.43 43.23 -25.79
N GLU A 443 -15.03 42.03 -25.76
CA GLU A 443 -15.29 41.34 -24.50
C GLU A 443 -13.94 41.19 -23.80
N GLU A 444 -13.82 41.73 -22.58
CA GLU A 444 -12.64 41.53 -21.73
C GLU A 444 -12.47 40.03 -21.50
N ILE A 445 -11.55 39.40 -22.24
CA ILE A 445 -11.10 38.05 -21.94
C ILE A 445 -10.27 38.17 -20.68
N GLU A 446 -10.92 37.94 -19.56
CA GLU A 446 -10.26 37.87 -18.26
C GLU A 446 -9.28 36.68 -18.28
N TYR A 447 -7.99 36.97 -18.46
CA TYR A 447 -6.92 35.96 -18.40
C TYR A 447 -6.80 35.43 -16.96
N LYS A 448 -7.27 34.18 -16.74
CA LYS A 448 -7.11 33.53 -15.46
C LYS A 448 -5.63 33.41 -15.11
N THR A 449 -5.30 33.68 -13.86
CA THR A 449 -3.93 33.48 -13.35
C THR A 449 -3.60 31.99 -13.28
N ASP A 450 -2.32 31.63 -13.37
CA ASP A 450 -1.87 30.22 -13.25
C ASP A 450 -2.40 29.57 -11.96
N ALA A 451 -2.47 30.32 -10.86
CA ALA A 451 -3.02 29.85 -9.58
C ALA A 451 -4.53 29.55 -9.66
N GLN A 452 -5.30 30.38 -10.40
CA GLN A 452 -6.74 30.13 -10.60
C GLN A 452 -6.97 28.88 -11.47
N ILE A 453 -6.16 28.70 -12.51
CA ILE A 453 -6.24 27.51 -13.38
C ILE A 453 -5.89 26.24 -12.58
N GLU A 454 -4.91 26.32 -11.71
CA GLU A 454 -4.50 25.22 -10.84
C GLU A 454 -5.60 24.89 -9.82
N ALA A 455 -6.20 25.88 -9.19
CA ALA A 455 -7.31 25.71 -8.26
C ALA A 455 -8.55 25.10 -8.94
N GLU A 456 -8.92 25.56 -10.15
CA GLU A 456 -10.03 24.99 -10.91
C GLU A 456 -9.79 23.51 -11.28
N ARG A 457 -8.56 23.18 -11.70
CA ARG A 457 -8.18 21.78 -11.98
C ARG A 457 -8.23 20.92 -10.74
N ALA A 458 -7.74 21.41 -9.61
CA ALA A 458 -7.81 20.69 -8.33
C ALA A 458 -9.27 20.45 -7.91
N ALA A 459 -10.14 21.45 -8.07
CA ALA A 459 -11.57 21.32 -7.79
C ALA A 459 -12.25 20.32 -8.75
N SER A 460 -11.89 20.32 -10.05
CA SER A 460 -12.36 19.33 -11.03
C SER A 460 -11.98 17.92 -10.65
N ILE A 461 -10.71 17.70 -10.27
CA ILE A 461 -10.21 16.39 -9.81
C ILE A 461 -10.96 15.93 -8.56
N LEU A 462 -11.20 16.83 -7.59
CA LEU A 462 -11.95 16.51 -6.38
C LEU A 462 -13.40 16.11 -6.70
N ALA A 463 -14.07 16.85 -7.58
CA ALA A 463 -15.41 16.51 -8.04
C ALA A 463 -15.44 15.15 -8.76
N ALA A 464 -14.46 14.89 -9.62
CA ALA A 464 -14.33 13.61 -10.31
C ALA A 464 -14.07 12.44 -9.33
N LYS A 465 -13.29 12.65 -8.26
CA LYS A 465 -13.11 11.66 -7.18
C LYS A 465 -14.41 11.35 -6.45
N LYS A 466 -15.19 12.37 -6.10
CA LYS A 466 -16.52 12.18 -5.47
C LYS A 466 -17.46 11.41 -6.41
N GLU A 467 -17.41 11.69 -7.71
CA GLU A 467 -18.18 10.96 -8.72
C GLU A 467 -17.78 9.48 -8.79
N VAL A 468 -16.47 9.15 -8.78
CA VAL A 468 -16.01 7.74 -8.72
C VAL A 468 -16.67 7.00 -7.57
N LEU A 469 -16.66 7.58 -6.36
CA LEU A 469 -17.26 6.95 -5.18
C LEU A 469 -18.76 6.72 -5.34
N SER A 470 -19.47 7.62 -6.03
CA SER A 470 -20.91 7.48 -6.29
C SER A 470 -21.24 6.40 -7.34
N LEU A 471 -20.29 6.05 -8.21
CA LEU A 471 -20.45 5.02 -9.25
C LEU A 471 -20.28 3.60 -8.72
N VAL A 472 -19.70 3.43 -7.51
CA VAL A 472 -19.55 2.10 -6.91
C VAL A 472 -20.91 1.57 -6.47
N SER A 473 -21.30 0.40 -6.98
CA SER A 473 -22.58 -0.21 -6.60
C SER A 473 -22.59 -0.57 -5.10
N PRO A 474 -23.76 -0.48 -4.42
CA PRO A 474 -23.84 -0.83 -2.99
C PRO A 474 -23.38 -2.26 -2.68
N GLU A 475 -23.57 -3.19 -3.62
CA GLU A 475 -23.13 -4.59 -3.48
C GLU A 475 -21.61 -4.69 -3.46
N LEU A 476 -20.90 -3.97 -4.34
CA LEU A 476 -19.45 -3.90 -4.35
C LEU A 476 -18.90 -3.13 -3.15
N ALA A 477 -19.58 -2.07 -2.72
CA ALA A 477 -19.17 -1.28 -1.56
C ALA A 477 -19.26 -2.07 -0.24
N ALA A 478 -20.19 -3.04 -0.16
CA ALA A 478 -20.37 -3.90 1.00
C ALA A 478 -19.26 -4.95 1.15
N ASP A 479 -18.56 -5.32 0.08
CA ASP A 479 -17.45 -6.29 0.09
C ASP A 479 -16.09 -5.56 0.08
N ASP A 480 -15.58 -5.20 1.25
CA ASP A 480 -14.29 -4.53 1.44
C ASP A 480 -13.08 -5.43 1.08
N GLY A 481 -13.28 -6.74 0.94
CA GLY A 481 -12.31 -7.71 0.46
C GLY A 481 -12.30 -7.89 -1.07
N ALA A 482 -13.19 -7.22 -1.80
CA ALA A 482 -13.26 -7.29 -3.25
C ALA A 482 -12.56 -6.10 -3.94
N ASN A 483 -12.12 -6.32 -5.17
CA ASN A 483 -11.66 -5.26 -6.05
C ASN A 483 -12.85 -4.49 -6.63
N GLN A 484 -12.98 -3.24 -6.26
CA GLN A 484 -14.09 -2.36 -6.64
C GLN A 484 -13.83 -1.58 -7.95
N THR A 485 -12.64 -1.71 -8.54
CA THR A 485 -12.22 -0.92 -9.70
C THR A 485 -11.99 -1.75 -10.96
N GLY A 486 -11.83 -3.08 -10.81
CA GLY A 486 -11.46 -3.99 -11.89
C GLY A 486 -10.00 -3.86 -12.35
N LEU A 487 -9.26 -2.89 -11.81
CA LEU A 487 -7.85 -2.63 -12.11
C LEU A 487 -6.96 -3.20 -11.02
N TYR A 488 -5.81 -3.71 -11.44
CA TYR A 488 -4.78 -4.22 -10.55
C TYR A 488 -3.42 -3.62 -10.89
N GLU A 489 -2.62 -3.41 -9.87
CA GLU A 489 -1.25 -2.94 -9.96
C GLU A 489 -0.28 -4.03 -9.51
N LEU A 490 0.79 -4.25 -10.28
CA LEU A 490 1.80 -5.26 -9.97
C LEU A 490 2.61 -4.83 -8.73
N ARG A 491 2.69 -5.70 -7.73
CA ARG A 491 3.38 -5.45 -6.46
C ARG A 491 4.53 -6.37 -6.18
N GLY A 492 4.48 -7.60 -6.69
CA GLY A 492 5.51 -8.60 -6.45
C GLY A 492 5.67 -9.56 -7.62
N VAL A 493 6.89 -10.02 -7.84
CA VAL A 493 7.21 -11.01 -8.86
C VAL A 493 8.17 -12.04 -8.28
N ILE A 494 7.78 -13.31 -8.28
CA ILE A 494 8.70 -14.43 -8.02
C ILE A 494 9.22 -14.91 -9.35
N THR A 495 10.54 -15.08 -9.47
CA THR A 495 11.21 -15.48 -10.71
C THR A 495 11.99 -16.77 -10.53
N HIS A 496 12.18 -17.49 -11.62
CA HIS A 496 13.03 -18.67 -11.66
C HIS A 496 14.03 -18.57 -12.80
N GLN A 497 15.30 -18.85 -12.50
CA GLN A 497 16.39 -19.03 -13.47
C GLN A 497 16.73 -20.51 -13.58
N GLY A 498 16.90 -21.03 -14.79
CA GLY A 498 17.26 -22.43 -15.05
C GLY A 498 16.25 -23.13 -15.96
N ALA A 499 16.54 -24.37 -16.33
CA ALA A 499 15.79 -25.16 -17.31
C ALA A 499 14.81 -26.16 -16.69
N SER A 500 14.88 -26.40 -15.38
CA SER A 500 14.05 -27.38 -14.65
C SER A 500 13.64 -26.83 -13.30
N ALA A 501 12.50 -27.27 -12.77
CA ALA A 501 12.06 -26.95 -11.41
C ALA A 501 12.98 -27.52 -10.33
N ASP A 502 13.58 -28.71 -10.60
CA ASP A 502 14.45 -29.42 -9.65
C ASP A 502 15.86 -28.80 -9.57
N SER A 503 16.16 -27.80 -10.39
CA SER A 503 17.46 -27.13 -10.46
C SER A 503 17.30 -25.70 -10.93
N GLY A 504 18.11 -24.79 -10.45
CA GLY A 504 18.07 -23.40 -10.82
C GLY A 504 18.02 -22.51 -9.59
N HIS A 505 17.57 -21.28 -9.76
CA HIS A 505 17.58 -20.31 -8.68
C HIS A 505 16.32 -19.42 -8.70
N TYR A 506 15.72 -19.23 -7.54
CA TYR A 506 14.59 -18.35 -7.35
C TYR A 506 15.04 -17.01 -6.77
N THR A 507 14.49 -15.93 -7.29
CA THR A 507 14.61 -14.58 -6.72
C THR A 507 13.25 -13.90 -6.76
N SER A 508 13.12 -12.78 -6.05
CA SER A 508 11.88 -12.02 -6.08
C SER A 508 12.13 -10.52 -6.24
N PHE A 509 11.14 -9.86 -6.79
CA PHE A 509 11.07 -8.42 -6.95
C PHE A 509 9.82 -7.92 -6.23
N VAL A 510 9.97 -6.86 -5.45
CA VAL A 510 8.87 -6.23 -4.71
C VAL A 510 8.90 -4.75 -4.97
N LYS A 511 7.76 -4.16 -5.37
CA LYS A 511 7.64 -2.73 -5.60
C LYS A 511 7.84 -1.96 -4.30
N LYS A 512 8.70 -0.93 -4.34
CA LYS A 512 8.94 -0.08 -3.17
C LYS A 512 7.67 0.67 -2.82
N GLN A 513 7.34 0.65 -1.54
CA GLN A 513 6.24 1.44 -1.00
C GLN A 513 6.77 2.79 -0.54
N GLY A 514 5.98 3.84 -0.70
CA GLY A 514 6.30 5.14 -0.12
C GLY A 514 6.40 5.05 1.40
N ALA A 515 7.31 5.81 1.98
CA ALA A 515 7.49 5.88 3.42
C ALA A 515 6.19 6.27 4.12
N LYS A 516 5.93 5.66 5.27
CA LYS A 516 4.79 6.01 6.12
C LYS A 516 5.19 7.23 6.96
N ASP A 517 4.44 8.31 6.85
CA ASP A 517 4.61 9.48 7.72
C ASP A 517 4.24 9.07 9.18
N PRO A 518 5.16 9.21 10.14
CA PRO A 518 4.92 8.78 11.52
C PRO A 518 3.83 9.60 12.23
N VAL A 519 3.55 10.81 11.78
CA VAL A 519 2.55 11.71 12.39
C VAL A 519 1.16 11.47 11.81
N THR A 520 1.05 11.45 10.48
CA THR A 520 -0.24 11.34 9.79
C THR A 520 -0.63 9.90 9.47
N GLY A 521 0.31 8.95 9.53
CA GLY A 521 0.13 7.57 9.11
C GLY A 521 -0.04 7.41 7.58
N LYS A 522 -0.11 8.49 6.82
CA LYS A 522 -0.24 8.47 5.36
C LYS A 522 1.09 8.07 4.71
N ARG A 523 1.02 7.30 3.63
CA ARG A 523 2.21 6.95 2.84
C ARG A 523 2.51 8.05 1.83
N LYS A 524 3.80 8.38 1.69
CA LYS A 524 4.30 9.26 0.62
C LYS A 524 4.10 8.59 -0.75
N ALA A 525 4.18 9.38 -1.82
CA ALA A 525 4.16 8.87 -3.19
C ALA A 525 5.30 7.87 -3.42
N GLU A 526 5.02 6.81 -4.18
CA GLU A 526 6.01 5.80 -4.56
C GLU A 526 7.01 6.40 -5.58
N ASP A 527 8.28 5.99 -5.48
CA ASP A 527 9.35 6.42 -6.40
C ASP A 527 9.38 5.62 -7.72
N GLY A 528 8.52 4.59 -7.84
CA GLY A 528 8.45 3.71 -9.00
C GLY A 528 9.51 2.62 -9.04
N LYS A 529 10.40 2.57 -8.07
CA LYS A 529 11.49 1.59 -8.00
C LYS A 529 11.06 0.30 -7.33
N TRP A 530 11.95 -0.70 -7.44
CA TRP A 530 11.72 -2.05 -6.94
C TRP A 530 12.88 -2.53 -6.08
N TRP A 531 12.60 -3.36 -5.08
CA TRP A 531 13.57 -4.16 -4.38
C TRP A 531 13.75 -5.50 -5.09
N TRP A 532 15.00 -5.85 -5.42
CA TRP A 532 15.37 -7.18 -5.88
C TRP A 532 15.98 -7.98 -4.73
N PHE A 533 15.36 -9.10 -4.40
CA PHE A 533 15.79 -10.03 -3.37
C PHE A 533 16.43 -11.25 -4.03
N ASN A 534 17.70 -11.46 -3.74
CA ASN A 534 18.48 -12.61 -4.13
C ASN A 534 19.03 -13.25 -2.85
N ASP A 535 18.19 -14.04 -2.18
CA ASP A 535 18.39 -14.57 -0.84
C ASP A 535 18.73 -13.45 0.17
N ASP A 536 19.95 -13.45 0.75
CA ASP A 536 20.41 -12.44 1.72
C ASP A 536 20.81 -11.12 1.07
N LYS A 537 20.99 -11.08 -0.25
CA LYS A 537 21.37 -9.88 -0.98
C LYS A 537 20.13 -9.14 -1.46
N VAL A 538 20.04 -7.87 -1.09
CA VAL A 538 18.96 -6.97 -1.49
C VAL A 538 19.53 -5.77 -2.21
N SER A 539 18.94 -5.41 -3.32
CA SER A 539 19.33 -4.23 -4.10
C SER A 539 18.13 -3.52 -4.71
N GLU A 540 18.28 -2.21 -4.89
CA GLU A 540 17.30 -1.39 -5.59
C GLU A 540 17.46 -1.54 -7.09
N VAL A 541 16.35 -1.63 -7.84
CA VAL A 541 16.33 -1.71 -9.29
C VAL A 541 15.23 -0.83 -9.86
N GLU A 542 15.45 -0.38 -11.09
CA GLU A 542 14.48 0.43 -11.83
C GLU A 542 13.34 -0.44 -12.41
N ALA A 543 12.18 0.17 -12.67
CA ALA A 543 10.98 -0.53 -13.16
C ALA A 543 11.19 -1.26 -14.49
N GLU A 544 12.08 -0.75 -15.36
CA GLU A 544 12.40 -1.38 -16.64
C GLU A 544 12.97 -2.79 -16.48
N ARG A 545 13.60 -3.10 -15.34
CA ARG A 545 14.10 -4.42 -15.03
C ARG A 545 12.98 -5.45 -14.98
N ILE A 546 11.80 -5.07 -14.51
CA ILE A 546 10.62 -5.95 -14.42
C ILE A 546 10.16 -6.42 -15.80
N GLN A 547 10.21 -5.55 -16.79
CA GLN A 547 9.85 -5.88 -18.17
C GLN A 547 10.75 -6.98 -18.77
N THR A 548 11.99 -7.11 -18.31
CA THR A 548 12.93 -8.15 -18.76
C THR A 548 12.59 -9.56 -18.25
N LEU A 549 11.68 -9.66 -17.25
CA LEU A 549 11.29 -10.92 -16.62
C LEU A 549 10.24 -11.72 -17.41
N ALA A 550 9.84 -11.25 -18.57
CA ALA A 550 8.89 -11.94 -19.47
C ALA A 550 9.35 -13.35 -19.90
N GLY A 551 10.65 -13.65 -19.80
CA GLY A 551 11.23 -14.94 -20.17
C GLY A 551 11.75 -14.96 -21.61
N GLY A 552 11.83 -16.15 -22.20
CA GLY A 552 12.38 -16.36 -23.55
C GLY A 552 13.79 -16.95 -23.58
N GLY A 553 14.30 -17.44 -22.43
CA GLY A 553 15.63 -18.04 -22.30
C GLY A 553 15.86 -18.68 -20.93
N GLN A 554 17.11 -19.05 -20.64
CA GLN A 554 17.50 -19.62 -19.33
C GLN A 554 17.67 -18.57 -18.22
N SER A 555 17.56 -17.28 -18.55
CA SER A 555 17.59 -16.18 -17.58
C SER A 555 16.37 -16.20 -16.66
N HIS A 556 16.36 -15.33 -15.68
CA HIS A 556 15.20 -15.15 -14.79
C HIS A 556 13.93 -14.88 -15.60
N SER A 557 12.87 -15.63 -15.28
CA SER A 557 11.55 -15.43 -15.86
C SER A 557 10.50 -15.48 -14.75
N ALA A 558 9.49 -14.64 -14.87
CA ALA A 558 8.36 -14.59 -13.94
C ALA A 558 7.67 -15.96 -13.83
N LEU A 559 7.40 -16.36 -12.59
CA LEU A 559 6.68 -17.57 -12.22
C LEU A 559 5.37 -17.24 -11.51
N ILE A 560 5.43 -16.35 -10.52
CA ILE A 560 4.24 -15.85 -9.81
C ILE A 560 4.28 -14.33 -9.83
N LEU A 561 3.16 -13.73 -10.19
CA LEU A 561 2.89 -12.30 -10.09
C LEU A 561 1.91 -12.08 -8.95
N LEU A 562 2.18 -11.10 -8.09
CA LEU A 562 1.23 -10.62 -7.10
C LEU A 562 0.72 -9.25 -7.52
N TYR A 563 -0.54 -9.19 -7.86
CA TYR A 563 -1.26 -7.95 -8.13
C TYR A 563 -2.07 -7.50 -6.92
N ARG A 564 -2.20 -6.21 -6.73
CA ARG A 564 -3.08 -5.59 -5.75
C ARG A 564 -4.12 -4.72 -6.46
N ALA A 565 -5.35 -4.78 -6.01
CA ALA A 565 -6.42 -3.91 -6.50
C ALA A 565 -6.01 -2.43 -6.40
N VAL A 566 -6.28 -1.69 -7.46
CA VAL A 566 -6.16 -0.23 -7.43
C VAL A 566 -7.21 0.31 -6.47
N PRO A 567 -6.83 1.04 -5.40
CA PRO A 567 -7.77 1.53 -4.43
C PRO A 567 -8.67 2.63 -5.03
N LEU A 568 -9.87 2.77 -4.47
CA LEU A 568 -10.71 3.93 -4.71
C LEU A 568 -9.99 5.22 -4.24
N PRO A 569 -10.25 6.37 -4.89
CA PRO A 569 -9.65 7.63 -4.48
C PRO A 569 -10.17 8.04 -3.10
N VAL A 570 -9.25 8.52 -2.25
CA VAL A 570 -9.60 9.12 -0.96
C VAL A 570 -9.96 10.58 -1.18
N VAL A 571 -11.08 11.01 -0.63
CA VAL A 571 -11.51 12.41 -0.58
C VAL A 571 -11.21 12.91 0.83
N ASP A 572 -10.18 13.74 0.99
CA ASP A 572 -9.88 14.40 2.26
C ASP A 572 -10.90 15.52 2.47
N GLU A 573 -11.72 15.44 3.52
CA GLU A 573 -12.74 16.47 3.85
C GLU A 573 -12.09 17.78 4.33
N ASP A 574 -10.81 17.78 4.69
CA ASP A 574 -10.10 18.95 5.23
C ASP A 574 -9.69 20.00 4.18
N VAL A 575 -9.95 19.78 2.88
CA VAL A 575 -9.62 20.73 1.81
C VAL A 575 -10.70 21.77 1.57
N GLU A 576 -11.88 21.62 2.18
CA GLU A 576 -13.02 22.57 1.97
C GLU A 576 -12.90 23.91 2.75
N MET A 577 -11.85 24.11 3.57
CA MET A 577 -11.73 25.31 4.44
C MET A 577 -10.35 25.99 4.39
N SER A 578 -9.75 26.16 3.23
CA SER A 578 -8.56 27.02 3.13
C SER A 578 -8.57 27.90 1.88
#